data_60483962e3a0c0af4e3b7f49fbd9ff60
#
_entry.id   60483962e3a0c0af4e3b7f49fbd9ff60
#
_cell.length_a   1.000
_cell.length_b   1.000
_cell.length_c   1.000
_cell.angle_alpha   90.00
_cell.angle_beta   90.00
_cell.angle_gamma   90.00
#
_symmetry.space_group_name_H-M   'P 1'
#
loop_
_entity.id
_entity.type
_entity.pdbx_description
1 polymer ?
#
loop_
_entity_poly.entity_id
_entity_poly.type
_entity_poly.pdbx_seq_one_letter_code
_entity_poly.pdbx_strand_id
1 'polypeptide(L)'
;SGFSTLVRLKEKEDPTVGRVMEWVKTNRTLASQIDSARVVMESMASEITPCAEVVYKGQAIDKNKFSVIPLGDPHIGLQTWSKEVGHDWDLKIAKRVYKKVFTRLLARSPDTEECVLLNTGDFFHADNIAGETSASAHKLDLDGRPSKWLEVGFQVMQMFIEMCLTKYKSVKFYNVPGNHDDILGAALGVFASILYEKNPRIEVFKGQSPFQYFHKNKVLLGFAHGHKCKLGALPGKMADDQYIMWGNSTHRHWITGHVHHNQWIQYKEWSGASVESVGIIPPKDAYAYGGGFGGRRGTQLIVFDDRVGEWDRKRESVLETD
;
A
#
# COMPACT_ATOMS: atom_id res chain seq x y z
N SER A 1 -2.41 -5.65 -23.86
CA SER A 1 -2.84 -6.95 -24.38
C SER A 1 -1.65 -7.69 -24.99
N GLY A 2 -0.92 -8.44 -24.14
CA GLY A 2 0.18 -9.29 -24.59
C GLY A 2 -0.36 -10.57 -25.20
N PHE A 3 -0.31 -10.70 -26.51
CA PHE A 3 -0.59 -11.94 -27.21
C PHE A 3 0.70 -12.74 -27.33
N SER A 4 0.78 -13.94 -26.75
CA SER A 4 1.81 -14.89 -27.11
C SER A 4 1.27 -15.73 -28.27
N THR A 5 1.96 -15.69 -29.40
CA THR A 5 1.60 -16.44 -30.60
C THR A 5 2.42 -17.71 -30.63
N LEU A 6 1.78 -18.85 -30.48
CA LEU A 6 2.41 -20.16 -30.68
C LEU A 6 2.06 -20.64 -32.09
N VAL A 7 3.07 -20.89 -32.90
CA VAL A 7 2.89 -21.51 -34.21
C VAL A 7 3.02 -23.01 -34.06
N ARG A 8 1.92 -23.75 -34.23
CA ARG A 8 1.95 -25.22 -34.31
C ARG A 8 1.91 -25.64 -35.78
N LEU A 9 2.86 -26.48 -36.13
CA LEU A 9 2.78 -27.22 -37.42
C LEU A 9 1.90 -28.46 -37.19
N LYS A 10 0.71 -28.50 -37.80
CA LYS A 10 -0.11 -29.70 -37.86
C LYS A 10 0.19 -30.42 -39.17
N GLU A 11 0.51 -31.69 -39.07
CA GLU A 11 0.44 -32.61 -40.22
C GLU A 11 -1.05 -32.96 -40.40
N LYS A 12 -1.59 -32.70 -41.58
CA LYS A 12 -2.90 -33.20 -41.97
C LYS A 12 -2.79 -34.62 -42.50
N GLU A 13 -3.85 -35.43 -42.28
CA GLU A 13 -3.96 -36.81 -42.77
C GLU A 13 -3.97 -36.91 -44.31
N ASP A 14 -4.08 -35.81 -45.04
CA ASP A 14 -4.05 -35.75 -46.49
C ASP A 14 -2.63 -35.33 -46.99
N PRO A 15 -1.92 -36.23 -47.64
CA PRO A 15 -0.56 -36.01 -48.14
C PRO A 15 -0.44 -34.98 -49.27
N THR A 16 -1.56 -34.56 -49.86
CA THR A 16 -1.59 -33.55 -50.94
C THR A 16 -1.68 -32.12 -50.44
N VAL A 17 -1.97 -31.91 -49.16
CA VAL A 17 -2.04 -30.60 -48.53
C VAL A 17 -0.81 -30.40 -47.64
N GLY A 18 0.11 -29.57 -48.07
CA GLY A 18 1.32 -29.24 -47.33
C GLY A 18 1.08 -28.73 -45.89
N ARG A 19 2.13 -28.65 -45.11
CA ARG A 19 2.08 -28.19 -43.71
C ARG A 19 1.30 -26.89 -43.55
N VAL A 20 0.22 -26.93 -42.77
CA VAL A 20 -0.62 -25.77 -42.49
C VAL A 20 -0.14 -25.16 -41.17
N MET A 21 0.21 -23.87 -41.17
CA MET A 21 0.51 -23.10 -39.97
C MET A 21 -0.80 -22.69 -39.32
N GLU A 22 -1.03 -23.18 -38.11
CA GLU A 22 -2.15 -22.75 -37.29
C GLU A 22 -1.68 -21.72 -36.27
N TRP A 23 -2.30 -20.54 -36.33
CA TRP A 23 -2.05 -19.47 -35.37
C TRP A 23 -2.96 -19.67 -34.16
N VAL A 24 -2.39 -20.09 -33.01
CA VAL A 24 -3.12 -20.19 -31.77
C VAL A 24 -2.88 -18.92 -30.95
N LYS A 25 -3.88 -18.08 -30.83
CA LYS A 25 -3.87 -16.93 -29.91
C LYS A 25 -4.24 -17.44 -28.52
N THR A 26 -3.30 -17.48 -27.60
CA THR A 26 -3.57 -17.75 -26.20
C THR A 26 -3.66 -16.44 -25.44
N ASN A 27 -4.83 -16.14 -24.89
CA ASN A 27 -4.95 -15.10 -23.87
C ASN A 27 -4.28 -15.62 -22.60
N ARG A 28 -3.26 -14.93 -22.11
CA ARG A 28 -2.76 -15.17 -20.75
C ARG A 28 -3.91 -14.87 -19.79
N THR A 29 -4.39 -15.88 -19.10
CA THR A 29 -5.39 -15.68 -18.03
C THR A 29 -4.78 -14.89 -16.90
N LEU A 30 -5.59 -14.13 -16.16
CA LEU A 30 -5.18 -13.40 -14.96
C LEU A 30 -4.39 -14.31 -14.01
N ALA A 31 -4.81 -15.57 -13.85
CA ALA A 31 -4.11 -16.59 -13.06
C ALA A 31 -2.66 -16.81 -13.51
N SER A 32 -2.40 -16.89 -14.83
CA SER A 32 -1.03 -17.08 -15.34
C SER A 32 -0.15 -15.83 -15.20
N GLN A 33 -0.75 -14.65 -15.11
CA GLN A 33 -0.03 -13.40 -14.83
C GLN A 33 0.37 -13.34 -13.34
N ILE A 34 -0.53 -13.73 -12.45
CA ILE A 34 -0.29 -13.83 -11.02
C ILE A 34 0.80 -14.87 -10.73
N ASP A 35 0.73 -16.06 -11.36
CA ASP A 35 1.76 -17.09 -11.21
C ASP A 35 3.13 -16.63 -11.72
N SER A 36 3.17 -15.91 -12.83
CA SER A 36 4.42 -15.34 -13.35
C SER A 36 5.00 -14.28 -12.42
N ALA A 37 4.14 -13.43 -11.86
CA ALA A 37 4.54 -12.42 -10.87
C ALA A 37 5.06 -13.11 -9.59
N ARG A 38 4.39 -14.18 -9.11
CA ARG A 38 4.81 -14.94 -7.95
C ARG A 38 6.19 -15.56 -8.14
N VAL A 39 6.46 -16.20 -9.28
CA VAL A 39 7.76 -16.82 -9.59
C VAL A 39 8.89 -15.77 -9.61
N VAL A 40 8.62 -14.59 -10.20
CA VAL A 40 9.60 -13.48 -10.21
C VAL A 40 9.87 -13.00 -8.79
N MET A 41 8.85 -12.89 -7.95
CA MET A 41 8.99 -12.45 -6.56
C MET A 41 9.69 -13.48 -5.68
N GLU A 42 9.38 -14.78 -5.85
CA GLU A 42 10.08 -15.86 -5.16
C GLU A 42 11.57 -15.88 -5.55
N SER A 43 11.89 -15.67 -6.82
CA SER A 43 13.26 -15.52 -7.30
C SER A 43 13.94 -14.31 -6.69
N MET A 44 13.30 -13.13 -6.72
CA MET A 44 13.85 -11.91 -6.10
C MET A 44 13.99 -12.05 -4.59
N ALA A 45 13.05 -12.69 -3.91
CA ALA A 45 13.11 -12.95 -2.47
C ALA A 45 14.25 -13.92 -2.10
N SER A 46 14.57 -14.89 -2.97
CA SER A 46 15.69 -15.81 -2.76
C SER A 46 17.06 -15.15 -2.92
N GLU A 47 17.14 -14.09 -3.70
CA GLU A 47 18.37 -13.29 -3.90
C GLU A 47 18.53 -12.21 -2.82
N ILE A 48 17.46 -11.87 -2.10
CA ILE A 48 17.52 -10.91 -1.01
C ILE A 48 18.07 -11.59 0.23
N THR A 49 19.21 -11.12 0.68
CA THR A 49 19.74 -11.51 2.00
C THR A 49 18.69 -11.22 3.06
N PRO A 50 18.27 -12.20 3.89
CA PRO A 50 17.36 -11.94 4.98
C PRO A 50 17.83 -10.73 5.77
N CYS A 51 16.91 -9.82 6.07
CA CYS A 51 17.24 -8.61 6.78
C CYS A 51 18.04 -8.95 8.05
N ALA A 52 19.18 -8.31 8.24
CA ALA A 52 19.91 -8.41 9.49
C ALA A 52 18.98 -8.06 10.65
N GLU A 53 19.11 -8.74 11.78
CA GLU A 53 18.25 -8.50 12.93
C GLU A 53 18.25 -7.01 13.29
N VAL A 54 17.08 -6.37 13.11
CA VAL A 54 16.94 -4.95 13.43
C VAL A 54 16.89 -4.79 14.95
N VAL A 55 17.89 -4.12 15.49
CA VAL A 55 17.98 -3.89 16.94
C VAL A 55 16.91 -2.88 17.38
N TYR A 56 16.10 -3.28 18.36
CA TYR A 56 15.14 -2.39 19.00
C TYR A 56 15.88 -1.35 19.85
N LYS A 57 15.58 -0.07 19.65
CA LYS A 57 16.19 1.07 20.35
C LYS A 57 15.16 1.91 21.13
N GLY A 58 13.89 1.57 21.05
CA GLY A 58 12.83 2.31 21.73
C GLY A 58 12.77 1.99 23.23
N GLN A 59 12.03 2.81 23.95
CA GLN A 59 11.69 2.59 25.36
C GLN A 59 10.18 2.36 25.43
N ALA A 60 9.73 1.10 25.57
CA ALA A 60 8.32 0.79 25.71
C ALA A 60 7.80 1.29 27.07
N ILE A 61 6.98 2.32 27.07
CA ILE A 61 6.51 2.99 28.27
C ILE A 61 5.08 2.56 28.63
N ASP A 62 4.20 2.36 27.65
CA ASP A 62 2.79 2.07 27.91
C ASP A 62 2.28 0.93 27.02
N LYS A 63 1.93 -0.19 27.66
CA LYS A 63 1.43 -1.39 26.96
C LYS A 63 0.00 -1.25 26.45
N ASN A 64 -0.77 -0.30 26.98
CA ASN A 64 -2.13 -0.05 26.53
C ASN A 64 -2.16 0.84 25.27
N LYS A 65 -1.03 1.48 24.94
CA LYS A 65 -0.92 2.34 23.76
C LYS A 65 -0.25 1.62 22.60
N PHE A 66 -0.74 1.93 21.41
CA PHE A 66 -0.15 1.47 20.15
C PHE A 66 -0.19 2.60 19.11
N SER A 67 0.78 2.59 18.22
CA SER A 67 0.88 3.57 17.15
C SER A 67 0.34 3.00 15.85
N VAL A 68 -0.35 3.81 15.07
CA VAL A 68 -0.77 3.49 13.70
C VAL A 68 -0.12 4.49 12.74
N ILE A 69 0.60 4.00 11.76
CA ILE A 69 1.28 4.82 10.76
C ILE A 69 0.72 4.46 9.38
N PRO A 70 -0.23 5.24 8.87
CA PRO A 70 -0.73 5.04 7.52
C PRO A 70 0.26 5.59 6.48
N LEU A 71 0.55 4.77 5.49
CA LEU A 71 1.24 5.14 4.26
C LEU A 71 0.15 5.43 3.23
N GLY A 72 -0.21 6.70 3.10
CA GLY A 72 -1.21 7.14 2.12
C GLY A 72 -0.63 7.12 0.71
N ASP A 73 -1.16 6.24 -0.12
CA ASP A 73 -0.96 6.15 -1.57
C ASP A 73 0.47 6.52 -2.01
N PRO A 74 1.45 5.66 -1.77
CA PRO A 74 2.87 5.97 -2.03
C PRO A 74 3.20 6.20 -3.50
N HIS A 75 2.42 5.67 -4.43
CA HIS A 75 2.60 5.85 -5.87
C HIS A 75 4.06 5.69 -6.34
N ILE A 76 4.73 4.63 -5.89
CA ILE A 76 6.09 4.32 -6.34
C ILE A 76 6.07 4.06 -7.84
N GLY A 77 6.89 4.80 -8.57
CA GLY A 77 6.90 4.80 -10.03
C GLY A 77 6.32 6.06 -10.66
N LEU A 78 5.64 6.92 -9.89
CA LEU A 78 5.17 8.22 -10.35
C LEU A 78 6.34 9.07 -10.85
N GLN A 79 6.16 9.71 -12.01
CA GLN A 79 7.02 10.77 -12.51
C GLN A 79 6.24 12.08 -12.66
N THR A 80 6.83 13.19 -12.27
CA THR A 80 6.28 14.53 -12.52
C THR A 80 7.36 15.52 -12.91
N TRP A 81 6.96 16.56 -13.63
CA TRP A 81 7.84 17.62 -14.11
C TRP A 81 7.42 18.97 -13.53
N SER A 82 8.37 19.69 -12.92
CA SER A 82 8.11 20.94 -12.22
C SER A 82 7.50 22.05 -13.10
N LYS A 83 7.83 22.07 -14.39
CA LYS A 83 7.23 23.04 -15.30
C LYS A 83 5.75 22.79 -15.60
N GLU A 84 5.27 21.58 -15.39
CA GLU A 84 3.89 21.19 -15.65
C GLU A 84 3.06 21.24 -14.35
N VAL A 85 3.55 20.66 -13.27
CA VAL A 85 2.79 20.47 -12.03
C VAL A 85 3.40 21.17 -10.81
N GLY A 86 4.47 21.92 -10.98
CA GLY A 86 5.14 22.68 -9.93
C GLY A 86 6.19 21.90 -9.11
N HIS A 87 6.31 20.59 -9.30
CA HIS A 87 7.23 19.74 -8.57
C HIS A 87 7.85 18.68 -9.47
N ASP A 88 9.17 18.47 -9.37
CA ASP A 88 9.83 17.31 -9.94
C ASP A 88 9.68 16.11 -9.01
N TRP A 89 9.40 14.95 -9.57
CA TRP A 89 9.29 13.69 -8.84
C TRP A 89 9.73 12.52 -9.68
N ASP A 90 10.57 11.69 -9.12
CA ASP A 90 11.06 10.45 -9.69
C ASP A 90 11.33 9.45 -8.55
N LEU A 91 11.74 8.24 -8.87
CA LEU A 91 12.03 7.20 -7.87
C LEU A 91 13.17 7.58 -6.91
N LYS A 92 14.15 8.35 -7.36
CA LYS A 92 15.28 8.80 -6.53
C LYS A 92 14.84 9.85 -5.52
N ILE A 93 14.05 10.82 -5.99
CA ILE A 93 13.44 11.86 -5.15
C ILE A 93 12.48 11.20 -4.16
N ALA A 94 11.60 10.32 -4.62
CA ALA A 94 10.65 9.59 -3.80
C ALA A 94 11.35 8.89 -2.62
N LYS A 95 12.34 8.03 -2.89
CA LYS A 95 13.07 7.30 -1.85
C LYS A 95 13.71 8.22 -0.82
N ARG A 96 14.28 9.35 -1.26
CA ARG A 96 14.89 10.36 -0.38
C ARG A 96 13.85 11.05 0.49
N VAL A 97 12.76 11.53 -0.10
CA VAL A 97 11.70 12.26 0.60
C VAL A 97 10.99 11.36 1.61
N TYR A 98 10.62 10.13 1.21
CA TYR A 98 10.04 9.15 2.12
C TYR A 98 10.91 8.92 3.34
N LYS A 99 12.22 8.68 3.13
CA LYS A 99 13.16 8.48 4.24
C LYS A 99 13.19 9.67 5.19
N LYS A 100 13.30 10.89 4.65
CA LYS A 100 13.38 12.12 5.47
C LYS A 100 12.10 12.37 6.27
N VAL A 101 10.94 12.33 5.60
CA VAL A 101 9.64 12.57 6.22
C VAL A 101 9.37 11.53 7.32
N PHE A 102 9.62 10.26 7.01
CA PHE A 102 9.38 9.17 7.96
C PHE A 102 10.33 9.22 9.15
N THR A 103 11.60 9.61 8.95
CA THR A 103 12.56 9.83 10.02
C THR A 103 12.08 10.93 10.98
N ARG A 104 11.63 12.07 10.46
CA ARG A 104 11.09 13.16 11.29
C ARG A 104 9.82 12.75 12.04
N LEU A 105 8.93 12.02 11.37
CA LEU A 105 7.70 11.51 11.99
C LEU A 105 8.03 10.61 13.19
N LEU A 106 8.90 9.62 13.00
CA LEU A 106 9.30 8.68 14.06
C LEU A 106 10.05 9.35 15.20
N ALA A 107 10.87 10.34 14.92
CA ALA A 107 11.58 11.09 15.96
C ALA A 107 10.65 11.85 16.90
N ARG A 108 9.46 12.25 16.41
CA ARG A 108 8.43 12.96 17.20
C ARG A 108 7.37 12.05 17.78
N SER A 109 7.41 10.76 17.43
CA SER A 109 6.41 9.78 17.87
C SER A 109 6.68 9.34 19.29
N PRO A 110 5.66 9.18 20.14
CA PRO A 110 5.82 8.58 21.45
C PRO A 110 6.27 7.12 21.34
N ASP A 111 6.94 6.63 22.37
CA ASP A 111 7.35 5.24 22.44
C ASP A 111 6.18 4.37 22.91
N THR A 112 5.56 3.67 21.96
CA THR A 112 4.56 2.64 22.23
C THR A 112 5.19 1.25 22.01
N GLU A 113 4.61 0.21 22.60
CA GLU A 113 5.16 -1.15 22.45
C GLU A 113 4.92 -1.68 21.04
N GLU A 114 3.73 -1.44 20.49
CA GLU A 114 3.26 -1.96 19.20
C GLU A 114 3.03 -0.85 18.18
N CYS A 115 3.38 -1.13 16.93
CA CYS A 115 3.08 -0.29 15.79
C CYS A 115 2.30 -1.07 14.73
N VAL A 116 1.20 -0.49 14.26
CA VAL A 116 0.51 -0.89 13.04
C VAL A 116 1.02 -0.02 11.90
N LEU A 117 1.83 -0.58 11.01
CA LEU A 117 2.22 0.06 9.76
C LEU A 117 1.20 -0.35 8.70
N LEU A 118 0.51 0.63 8.14
CA LEU A 118 -0.61 0.42 7.23
C LEU A 118 -0.28 0.97 5.84
N ASN A 119 -0.15 0.11 4.83
CA ASN A 119 -0.29 0.54 3.44
C ASN A 119 -1.77 0.65 3.10
N THR A 120 -2.23 1.86 2.76
CA THR A 120 -3.65 2.11 2.43
C THR A 120 -4.01 1.76 0.98
N GLY A 121 -3.11 1.19 0.21
CA GLY A 121 -3.24 0.87 -1.21
C GLY A 121 -2.52 1.87 -2.10
N ASP A 122 -2.54 1.63 -3.40
CA ASP A 122 -1.83 2.42 -4.42
C ASP A 122 -0.35 2.64 -4.05
N PHE A 123 0.29 1.57 -3.54
CA PHE A 123 1.72 1.61 -3.24
C PHE A 123 2.55 1.80 -4.50
N PHE A 124 2.18 1.10 -5.57
CA PHE A 124 2.74 1.31 -6.89
C PHE A 124 1.82 2.19 -7.74
N HIS A 125 2.42 3.04 -8.57
CA HIS A 125 1.66 3.96 -9.42
C HIS A 125 0.94 3.28 -10.57
N ALA A 126 1.42 2.11 -11.03
CA ALA A 126 0.79 1.31 -12.08
C ALA A 126 1.05 -0.20 -11.90
N ASP A 127 0.14 -1.01 -12.42
CA ASP A 127 0.20 -2.48 -12.44
C ASP A 127 0.73 -3.07 -13.75
N ASN A 128 0.92 -2.25 -14.78
CA ASN A 128 1.15 -2.73 -16.13
C ASN A 128 2.18 -1.90 -16.89
N ILE A 129 2.76 -2.53 -17.94
CA ILE A 129 3.76 -1.89 -18.81
C ILE A 129 3.16 -0.76 -19.65
N ALA A 130 1.84 -0.80 -19.88
CA ALA A 130 1.15 0.22 -20.69
C ALA A 130 1.07 1.58 -19.97
N GLY A 131 1.34 1.62 -18.66
CA GLY A 131 1.25 2.83 -17.86
C GLY A 131 -0.19 3.36 -17.81
N GLU A 132 -1.13 2.48 -17.49
CA GLU A 132 -2.56 2.82 -17.44
C GLU A 132 -3.17 2.28 -16.15
N THR A 133 -4.16 3.00 -15.60
CA THR A 133 -4.96 2.48 -14.50
C THR A 133 -5.81 1.29 -14.96
N SER A 134 -5.88 0.24 -14.13
CA SER A 134 -6.53 -1.03 -14.50
C SER A 134 -8.03 -0.89 -14.82
N ALA A 135 -8.74 0.01 -14.15
CA ALA A 135 -10.19 0.16 -14.28
C ALA A 135 -10.62 1.15 -15.37
N SER A 136 -9.89 2.25 -15.56
CA SER A 136 -10.32 3.38 -16.39
C SER A 136 -9.39 3.68 -17.57
N ALA A 137 -8.28 2.94 -17.71
CA ALA A 137 -7.25 3.12 -18.74
C ALA A 137 -6.72 4.56 -18.85
N HIS A 138 -6.69 5.31 -17.74
CA HIS A 138 -6.03 6.60 -17.69
C HIS A 138 -4.52 6.42 -17.83
N LYS A 139 -3.92 7.21 -18.71
CA LYS A 139 -2.46 7.23 -18.87
C LYS A 139 -1.80 7.81 -17.63
N LEU A 140 -0.72 7.17 -17.24
CA LEU A 140 0.08 7.49 -16.06
C LEU A 140 1.51 7.80 -16.48
N ASP A 141 2.07 8.84 -15.90
CA ASP A 141 3.48 9.19 -16.11
C ASP A 141 4.37 8.38 -15.17
N LEU A 142 5.25 7.55 -15.77
CA LEU A 142 6.06 6.57 -15.03
C LEU A 142 7.55 6.85 -15.15
N ASP A 143 8.27 6.79 -14.04
CA ASP A 143 9.72 6.81 -14.00
C ASP A 143 10.31 5.44 -14.37
N GLY A 144 10.47 5.24 -15.67
CA GLY A 144 11.18 4.10 -16.22
C GLY A 144 10.35 2.82 -16.34
N ARG A 145 11.05 1.68 -16.28
CA ARG A 145 10.47 0.36 -16.55
C ARG A 145 9.93 -0.29 -15.27
N PRO A 146 8.96 -1.23 -15.38
CA PRO A 146 8.40 -1.96 -14.24
C PRO A 146 9.43 -2.56 -13.28
N SER A 147 10.50 -3.15 -13.78
CA SER A 147 11.56 -3.72 -12.95
C SER A 147 12.24 -2.68 -12.05
N LYS A 148 12.40 -1.44 -12.52
CA LYS A 148 13.03 -0.37 -11.74
C LYS A 148 12.14 0.08 -10.58
N TRP A 149 10.86 0.34 -10.84
CA TRP A 149 9.98 0.80 -9.76
C TRP A 149 9.54 -0.32 -8.82
N LEU A 150 9.52 -1.60 -9.28
CA LEU A 150 9.36 -2.75 -8.40
C LEU A 150 10.50 -2.86 -7.39
N GLU A 151 11.75 -2.84 -7.87
CA GLU A 151 12.93 -2.90 -7.01
C GLU A 151 12.94 -1.78 -5.97
N VAL A 152 12.71 -0.53 -6.42
CA VAL A 152 12.67 0.62 -5.52
C VAL A 152 11.49 0.54 -4.53
N GLY A 153 10.34 0.05 -4.97
CA GLY A 153 9.16 -0.12 -4.12
C GLY A 153 9.42 -1.11 -2.99
N PHE A 154 10.00 -2.25 -3.29
CA PHE A 154 10.37 -3.22 -2.26
C PHE A 154 11.41 -2.67 -1.27
N GLN A 155 12.42 -1.92 -1.77
CA GLN A 155 13.39 -1.25 -0.90
C GLN A 155 12.73 -0.18 0.00
N VAL A 156 11.75 0.56 -0.51
CA VAL A 156 11.01 1.57 0.27
C VAL A 156 10.13 0.90 1.34
N MET A 157 9.42 -0.16 0.98
CA MET A 157 8.62 -0.94 1.95
C MET A 157 9.51 -1.52 3.05
N GLN A 158 10.63 -2.15 2.69
CA GLN A 158 11.60 -2.67 3.64
C GLN A 158 12.12 -1.57 4.56
N MET A 159 12.48 -0.41 4.02
CA MET A 159 12.92 0.76 4.80
C MET A 159 11.88 1.18 5.83
N PHE A 160 10.60 1.26 5.47
CA PHE A 160 9.55 1.63 6.42
C PHE A 160 9.40 0.61 7.55
N ILE A 161 9.40 -0.67 7.22
CA ILE A 161 9.29 -1.76 8.21
C ILE A 161 10.50 -1.74 9.16
N GLU A 162 11.72 -1.62 8.65
CA GLU A 162 12.94 -1.60 9.46
C GLU A 162 13.03 -0.38 10.38
N MET A 163 12.60 0.79 9.89
CA MET A 163 12.52 1.99 10.72
C MET A 163 11.50 1.81 11.85
N CYS A 164 10.37 1.16 11.59
CA CYS A 164 9.41 0.81 12.64
C CYS A 164 9.99 -0.22 13.62
N LEU A 165 10.64 -1.28 13.14
CA LEU A 165 11.28 -2.29 13.99
C LEU A 165 12.41 -1.72 14.87
N THR A 166 13.06 -0.63 14.42
CA THR A 166 14.06 0.06 15.23
C THR A 166 13.42 0.78 16.42
N LYS A 167 12.21 1.33 16.25
CA LYS A 167 11.52 2.14 17.27
C LYS A 167 10.56 1.35 18.15
N TYR A 168 9.85 0.37 17.57
CA TYR A 168 8.80 -0.39 18.23
C TYR A 168 9.22 -1.82 18.50
N LYS A 169 8.75 -2.40 19.61
CA LYS A 169 9.06 -3.77 19.99
C LYS A 169 8.42 -4.78 19.05
N SER A 170 7.19 -4.50 18.59
CA SER A 170 6.49 -5.30 17.60
C SER A 170 5.84 -4.43 16.53
N VAL A 171 5.78 -4.96 15.30
CA VAL A 171 5.19 -4.31 14.14
C VAL A 171 4.14 -5.23 13.53
N LYS A 172 2.99 -4.68 13.19
CA LYS A 172 1.96 -5.34 12.38
C LYS A 172 1.88 -4.61 11.05
N PHE A 173 2.21 -5.29 9.98
CA PHE A 173 2.13 -4.69 8.64
C PHE A 173 0.84 -5.12 7.94
N TYR A 174 -0.05 -4.16 7.72
CA TYR A 174 -1.26 -4.30 6.94
C TYR A 174 -1.05 -3.76 5.54
N ASN A 175 -1.44 -4.56 4.54
CA ASN A 175 -1.31 -4.20 3.14
C ASN A 175 -2.68 -4.29 2.45
N VAL A 176 -3.27 -3.15 2.17
CA VAL A 176 -4.58 -3.04 1.51
C VAL A 176 -4.38 -2.88 0.00
N PRO A 177 -5.12 -3.61 -0.85
CA PRO A 177 -5.02 -3.43 -2.31
C PRO A 177 -5.63 -2.08 -2.75
N GLY A 178 -4.95 -1.39 -3.66
CA GLY A 178 -5.40 -0.15 -4.30
C GLY A 178 -6.09 -0.37 -5.65
N ASN A 179 -6.38 0.71 -6.38
CA ASN A 179 -6.90 0.63 -7.74
C ASN A 179 -5.82 0.82 -8.82
N HIS A 180 -4.66 1.33 -8.44
CA HIS A 180 -3.49 1.43 -9.32
C HIS A 180 -2.63 0.16 -9.30
N ASP A 181 -2.71 -0.66 -8.24
CA ASP A 181 -1.77 -1.75 -7.97
C ASP A 181 -2.44 -3.03 -7.43
N ASP A 182 -3.59 -3.41 -7.97
CA ASP A 182 -4.33 -4.63 -7.58
C ASP A 182 -3.41 -5.88 -7.53
N ILE A 183 -2.54 -6.06 -8.55
CA ILE A 183 -1.62 -7.20 -8.66
C ILE A 183 -0.34 -6.94 -7.88
N LEU A 184 0.30 -5.80 -8.11
CA LEU A 184 1.59 -5.50 -7.50
C LEU A 184 1.46 -5.17 -6.02
N GLY A 185 0.34 -4.59 -5.59
CA GLY A 185 0.00 -4.42 -4.18
C GLY A 185 -0.12 -5.77 -3.47
N ALA A 186 -0.81 -6.75 -4.07
CA ALA A 186 -0.87 -8.12 -3.52
C ALA A 186 0.53 -8.74 -3.43
N ALA A 187 1.34 -8.54 -4.46
CA ALA A 187 2.71 -8.97 -4.53
C ALA A 187 3.59 -8.40 -3.42
N LEU A 188 3.41 -7.12 -3.09
CA LEU A 188 4.10 -6.45 -2.00
C LEU A 188 3.87 -7.17 -0.66
N GLY A 189 2.62 -7.56 -0.38
CA GLY A 189 2.27 -8.30 0.83
C GLY A 189 2.93 -9.68 0.90
N VAL A 190 2.95 -10.42 -0.22
CA VAL A 190 3.63 -11.72 -0.32
C VAL A 190 5.12 -11.55 -0.10
N PHE A 191 5.75 -10.59 -0.78
CA PHE A 191 7.18 -10.29 -0.63
C PHE A 191 7.53 -9.95 0.82
N ALA A 192 6.79 -9.05 1.45
CA ALA A 192 7.00 -8.71 2.86
C ALA A 192 6.90 -9.95 3.76
N SER A 193 5.92 -10.83 3.50
CA SER A 193 5.74 -12.04 4.32
C SER A 193 6.89 -13.03 4.20
N ILE A 194 7.50 -13.16 3.02
CA ILE A 194 8.66 -14.03 2.79
C ILE A 194 9.90 -13.41 3.44
N LEU A 195 10.12 -12.12 3.23
CA LEU A 195 11.29 -11.40 3.76
C LEU A 195 11.36 -11.46 5.28
N TYR A 196 10.23 -11.40 5.95
CA TYR A 196 10.15 -11.35 7.42
C TYR A 196 9.63 -12.63 8.07
N GLU A 197 9.50 -13.73 7.33
CA GLU A 197 8.95 -15.01 7.84
C GLU A 197 9.55 -15.47 9.16
N LYS A 198 10.86 -15.28 9.33
CA LYS A 198 11.61 -15.73 10.51
C LYS A 198 11.76 -14.65 11.60
N ASN A 199 11.22 -13.47 11.39
CA ASN A 199 11.33 -12.38 12.36
C ASN A 199 10.12 -12.35 13.30
N PRO A 200 10.24 -12.75 14.58
CA PRO A 200 9.12 -12.85 15.51
C PRO A 200 8.54 -11.50 15.93
N ARG A 201 9.21 -10.39 15.57
CA ARG A 201 8.79 -9.03 15.93
C ARG A 201 7.87 -8.39 14.91
N ILE A 202 7.60 -9.06 13.79
CA ILE A 202 6.70 -8.54 12.76
C ILE A 202 5.68 -9.60 12.36
N GLU A 203 4.43 -9.17 12.27
CA GLU A 203 3.32 -9.92 11.69
C GLU A 203 2.88 -9.23 10.38
N VAL A 204 2.91 -9.96 9.27
CA VAL A 204 2.51 -9.45 7.95
C VAL A 204 1.14 -9.99 7.58
N PHE A 205 0.19 -9.08 7.41
CA PHE A 205 -1.17 -9.40 6.98
C PHE A 205 -1.24 -9.35 5.46
N LYS A 206 -1.24 -10.53 4.82
CA LYS A 206 -1.30 -10.70 3.34
C LYS A 206 -2.72 -10.78 2.80
N GLY A 207 -3.72 -10.40 3.58
CA GLY A 207 -5.11 -10.49 3.15
C GLY A 207 -5.35 -9.70 1.86
N GLN A 208 -5.93 -10.37 0.85
CA GLN A 208 -6.33 -9.72 -0.40
C GLN A 208 -7.71 -9.05 -0.27
N SER A 209 -8.28 -9.07 0.93
CA SER A 209 -9.54 -8.39 1.18
C SER A 209 -9.35 -6.88 1.05
N PRO A 210 -10.24 -6.18 0.32
CA PRO A 210 -10.23 -4.72 0.26
C PRO A 210 -10.60 -4.07 1.59
N PHE A 211 -11.03 -4.86 2.56
CA PHE A 211 -11.37 -4.44 3.92
C PHE A 211 -10.60 -5.31 4.91
N GLN A 212 -9.77 -4.68 5.74
CA GLN A 212 -8.99 -5.35 6.76
C GLN A 212 -9.29 -4.73 8.12
N TYR A 213 -9.06 -5.48 9.20
CA TYR A 213 -9.46 -5.05 10.53
C TYR A 213 -8.37 -5.35 11.56
N PHE A 214 -8.24 -4.44 12.51
CA PHE A 214 -7.39 -4.59 13.69
C PHE A 214 -8.24 -4.32 14.92
N HIS A 215 -8.19 -5.22 15.91
CA HIS A 215 -8.91 -5.08 17.16
C HIS A 215 -7.98 -5.21 18.35
N LYS A 216 -8.06 -4.27 19.28
CA LYS A 216 -7.37 -4.32 20.56
C LYS A 216 -8.25 -3.71 21.63
N ASN A 217 -8.70 -4.55 22.57
CA ASN A 217 -9.59 -4.20 23.69
C ASN A 217 -10.82 -3.41 23.22
N LYS A 218 -10.91 -2.11 23.51
CA LYS A 218 -12.07 -1.26 23.14
C LYS A 218 -11.92 -0.54 21.80
N VAL A 219 -10.82 -0.74 21.10
CA VAL A 219 -10.53 -0.11 19.81
C VAL A 219 -10.67 -1.12 18.68
N LEU A 220 -11.49 -0.80 17.70
CA LEU A 220 -11.64 -1.52 16.43
C LEU A 220 -11.31 -0.58 15.28
N LEU A 221 -10.26 -0.91 14.53
CA LEU A 221 -9.84 -0.18 13.35
C LEU A 221 -10.21 -0.95 12.08
N GLY A 222 -10.67 -0.23 11.07
CA GLY A 222 -10.90 -0.74 9.74
C GLY A 222 -9.94 -0.07 8.74
N PHE A 223 -9.45 -0.82 7.79
CA PHE A 223 -8.52 -0.38 6.77
C PHE A 223 -9.08 -0.68 5.38
N ALA A 224 -9.12 0.32 4.51
CA ALA A 224 -9.56 0.19 3.14
C ALA A 224 -8.86 1.24 2.27
N HIS A 225 -8.70 0.97 0.97
CA HIS A 225 -8.20 2.03 0.09
C HIS A 225 -9.25 3.13 -0.12
N GLY A 226 -10.52 2.80 -0.29
CA GLY A 226 -11.59 3.78 -0.43
C GLY A 226 -12.29 3.79 -1.78
N HIS A 227 -11.77 3.07 -2.78
CA HIS A 227 -12.35 3.03 -4.15
C HIS A 227 -13.49 2.02 -4.32
N LYS A 228 -13.57 0.97 -3.49
CA LYS A 228 -14.60 -0.09 -3.62
C LYS A 228 -15.92 0.25 -2.95
N CYS A 229 -15.92 1.12 -1.95
CA CYS A 229 -17.09 1.41 -1.13
C CYS A 229 -17.16 2.90 -0.80
N LYS A 230 -18.36 3.48 -0.83
CA LYS A 230 -18.55 4.87 -0.37
C LYS A 230 -18.13 4.99 1.09
N LEU A 231 -17.34 5.99 1.43
CA LEU A 231 -16.79 6.16 2.78
C LEU A 231 -17.87 6.18 3.87
N GLY A 232 -19.03 6.78 3.59
CA GLY A 232 -20.15 6.80 4.52
C GLY A 232 -20.83 5.44 4.78
N ALA A 233 -20.57 4.43 3.96
CA ALA A 233 -21.09 3.07 4.16
C ALA A 233 -20.13 2.17 4.99
N LEU A 234 -18.89 2.61 5.19
CA LEU A 234 -17.86 1.82 5.89
C LEU A 234 -18.23 1.48 7.34
N PRO A 235 -18.86 2.36 8.15
CA PRO A 235 -19.31 1.98 9.49
C PRO A 235 -20.25 0.78 9.50
N GLY A 236 -21.26 0.76 8.61
CA GLY A 236 -22.16 -0.37 8.45
C GLY A 236 -21.45 -1.65 8.02
N LYS A 237 -20.49 -1.52 7.09
CA LYS A 237 -19.65 -2.63 6.66
C LYS A 237 -18.83 -3.24 7.80
N MET A 238 -18.23 -2.40 8.66
CA MET A 238 -17.49 -2.89 9.84
C MET A 238 -18.40 -3.63 10.82
N ALA A 239 -19.60 -3.11 11.05
CA ALA A 239 -20.56 -3.75 11.94
C ALA A 239 -21.04 -5.11 11.43
N ASP A 240 -21.21 -5.24 10.11
CA ASP A 240 -21.62 -6.48 9.44
C ASP A 240 -20.48 -7.51 9.42
N ASP A 241 -19.31 -7.12 8.97
CA ASP A 241 -18.16 -8.02 8.85
C ASP A 241 -17.60 -8.48 10.20
N GLN A 242 -17.64 -7.61 11.22
CA GLN A 242 -16.96 -7.79 12.51
C GLN A 242 -17.93 -7.63 13.70
N TYR A 243 -19.13 -8.20 13.59
CA TYR A 243 -20.20 -8.00 14.58
C TYR A 243 -19.79 -8.30 16.03
N ILE A 244 -18.92 -9.31 16.26
CA ILE A 244 -18.42 -9.64 17.60
C ILE A 244 -17.47 -8.56 18.11
N MET A 245 -16.48 -8.15 17.28
CA MET A 245 -15.52 -7.12 17.64
C MET A 245 -16.20 -5.76 17.75
N TRP A 246 -17.20 -5.50 16.90
CA TRP A 246 -18.05 -4.31 16.97
C TRP A 246 -18.77 -4.21 18.31
N GLY A 247 -19.41 -5.29 18.77
CA GLY A 247 -20.10 -5.33 20.06
C GLY A 247 -19.16 -5.15 21.26
N ASN A 248 -17.91 -5.61 21.14
CA ASN A 248 -16.91 -5.53 22.21
C ASN A 248 -16.13 -4.21 22.24
N SER A 249 -16.17 -3.42 21.16
CA SER A 249 -15.46 -2.15 21.04
C SER A 249 -16.38 -0.95 21.29
N THR A 250 -15.80 0.16 21.75
CA THR A 250 -16.48 1.45 21.91
C THR A 250 -15.87 2.54 21.02
N HIS A 251 -14.62 2.35 20.59
CA HIS A 251 -13.89 3.27 19.74
C HIS A 251 -13.60 2.60 18.40
N ARG A 252 -14.28 3.07 17.35
CA ARG A 252 -14.21 2.48 16.02
C ARG A 252 -13.79 3.52 15.00
N HIS A 253 -12.79 3.17 14.18
CA HIS A 253 -12.20 4.13 13.26
C HIS A 253 -11.78 3.46 11.96
N TRP A 254 -12.15 4.07 10.83
CA TRP A 254 -11.68 3.69 9.51
C TRP A 254 -10.57 4.62 9.04
N ILE A 255 -9.50 4.02 8.50
CA ILE A 255 -8.39 4.73 7.87
C ILE A 255 -8.35 4.32 6.41
N THR A 256 -8.44 5.30 5.51
CA THR A 256 -8.51 5.07 4.05
C THR A 256 -7.51 5.94 3.30
N GLY A 257 -7.17 5.55 2.07
CA GLY A 257 -6.41 6.31 1.07
C GLY A 257 -7.31 6.93 -0.02
N HIS A 258 -6.88 6.85 -1.26
CA HIS A 258 -7.56 7.13 -2.53
C HIS A 258 -7.84 8.61 -2.84
N VAL A 259 -8.36 9.37 -1.92
CA VAL A 259 -8.77 10.77 -2.19
C VAL A 259 -7.65 11.80 -2.06
N HIS A 260 -6.43 11.35 -1.77
CA HIS A 260 -5.17 12.12 -1.75
C HIS A 260 -5.16 13.37 -0.85
N HIS A 261 -6.11 13.50 0.06
CA HIS A 261 -6.13 14.61 1.01
C HIS A 261 -6.76 14.19 2.35
N ASN A 262 -6.37 14.88 3.40
CA ASN A 262 -6.95 14.65 4.71
C ASN A 262 -8.41 15.10 4.70
N GLN A 263 -9.31 14.19 4.49
CA GLN A 263 -10.73 14.40 4.70
C GLN A 263 -11.17 13.73 5.99
N TRP A 264 -11.43 14.52 7.01
CA TRP A 264 -12.32 14.07 8.06
C TRP A 264 -13.74 14.06 7.48
N ILE A 265 -14.16 12.91 6.96
CA ILE A 265 -15.55 12.70 6.63
C ILE A 265 -16.28 12.49 7.94
N GLN A 266 -16.64 13.62 8.52
CA GLN A 266 -17.56 13.83 9.62
C GLN A 266 -17.15 13.31 10.98
N TYR A 267 -16.85 14.26 11.85
CA TYR A 267 -17.04 14.20 13.30
C TYR A 267 -18.52 14.07 13.70
N LYS A 268 -19.38 13.52 12.88
CA LYS A 268 -20.63 12.99 13.34
C LYS A 268 -20.38 11.52 13.54
N GLU A 269 -20.50 11.05 14.77
CA GLU A 269 -20.66 9.65 15.12
C GLU A 269 -21.89 9.09 14.41
N TRP A 270 -21.80 8.96 13.11
CA TRP A 270 -22.81 8.30 12.33
C TRP A 270 -22.53 6.83 12.40
N SER A 271 -23.49 6.08 12.95
CA SER A 271 -23.42 4.63 13.08
C SER A 271 -22.25 4.13 13.94
N GLY A 272 -21.72 4.93 14.86
CA GLY A 272 -20.77 4.48 15.88
C GLY A 272 -19.33 4.21 15.41
N ALA A 273 -18.89 4.77 14.26
CA ALA A 273 -17.51 4.74 13.83
C ALA A 273 -17.13 6.05 13.11
N SER A 274 -15.88 6.48 13.26
CA SER A 274 -15.30 7.57 12.47
C SER A 274 -14.65 7.04 11.19
N VAL A 275 -14.58 7.85 10.15
CA VAL A 275 -13.93 7.53 8.89
C VAL A 275 -13.03 8.67 8.48
N GLU A 276 -11.78 8.38 8.18
CA GLU A 276 -10.84 9.37 7.62
C GLU A 276 -10.10 8.86 6.39
N SER A 277 -9.77 9.77 5.49
CA SER A 277 -8.78 9.58 4.44
C SER A 277 -7.49 10.24 4.83
N VAL A 278 -6.37 9.57 4.58
CA VAL A 278 -5.04 10.08 4.89
C VAL A 278 -4.47 10.87 3.73
N GLY A 279 -3.58 11.83 4.05
CA GLY A 279 -2.82 12.57 3.04
C GLY A 279 -1.68 11.76 2.46
N ILE A 280 -1.11 12.25 1.36
CA ILE A 280 -0.04 11.60 0.60
C ILE A 280 1.27 12.40 0.65
N ILE A 281 2.38 11.72 0.42
CA ILE A 281 3.71 12.34 0.30
C ILE A 281 4.03 12.73 -1.16
N PRO A 282 3.65 11.96 -2.20
CA PRO A 282 3.89 12.32 -3.59
C PRO A 282 3.27 13.68 -3.96
N PRO A 283 3.81 14.39 -4.97
CA PRO A 283 3.13 15.55 -5.54
C PRO A 283 1.90 15.11 -6.36
N LYS A 284 1.14 16.09 -6.82
CA LYS A 284 0.09 15.86 -7.81
C LYS A 284 0.72 15.39 -9.12
N ASP A 285 0.10 14.41 -9.75
CA ASP A 285 0.35 14.10 -11.15
C ASP A 285 -0.34 15.12 -12.08
N ALA A 286 -0.13 15.00 -13.38
CA ALA A 286 -0.73 15.89 -14.36
C ALA A 286 -2.27 15.86 -14.32
N TYR A 287 -2.88 14.69 -14.09
CA TYR A 287 -4.32 14.53 -13.97
C TYR A 287 -4.87 15.27 -12.75
N ALA A 288 -4.29 15.06 -11.58
CA ALA A 288 -4.72 15.71 -10.34
C ALA A 288 -4.51 17.24 -10.39
N TYR A 289 -3.43 17.68 -11.03
CA TYR A 289 -3.14 19.10 -11.22
C TYR A 289 -4.17 19.76 -12.13
N GLY A 290 -4.44 19.16 -13.30
CA GLY A 290 -5.45 19.65 -14.26
C GLY A 290 -6.88 19.64 -13.72
N GLY A 291 -7.21 18.66 -12.87
CA GLY A 291 -8.50 18.56 -12.20
C GLY A 291 -8.69 19.48 -10.99
N GLY A 292 -7.66 20.25 -10.61
CA GLY A 292 -7.71 21.12 -9.44
C GLY A 292 -7.73 20.37 -8.10
N PHE A 293 -7.48 19.05 -8.14
CA PHE A 293 -7.41 18.25 -6.92
C PHE A 293 -6.13 18.56 -6.14
N GLY A 294 -6.21 18.61 -4.82
CA GLY A 294 -5.04 18.87 -4.04
C GLY A 294 -5.22 18.88 -2.55
N GLY A 295 -4.12 18.56 -1.85
CA GLY A 295 -4.01 18.61 -0.41
C GLY A 295 -2.59 18.95 0.00
N ARG A 296 -2.39 19.14 1.29
CA ARG A 296 -1.03 19.27 1.84
C ARG A 296 -0.33 17.93 1.76
N ARG A 297 0.90 17.93 1.24
CA ARG A 297 1.75 16.75 1.17
C ARG A 297 2.31 16.41 2.54
N GLY A 298 2.16 15.18 2.95
CA GLY A 298 2.65 14.74 4.26
C GLY A 298 2.06 13.39 4.68
N THR A 299 2.39 13.02 5.90
CA THR A 299 1.92 11.79 6.54
C THR A 299 1.58 12.05 7.99
N GLN A 300 1.04 11.04 8.66
CA GLN A 300 0.67 11.14 10.07
C GLN A 300 0.97 9.85 10.82
N LEU A 301 1.00 9.97 12.12
CA LEU A 301 0.99 8.87 13.07
C LEU A 301 -0.11 9.13 14.07
N ILE A 302 -0.91 8.11 14.35
CA ILE A 302 -2.01 8.16 15.29
C ILE A 302 -1.66 7.23 16.46
N VAL A 303 -1.76 7.73 17.66
CA VAL A 303 -1.59 6.93 18.88
C VAL A 303 -2.97 6.61 19.43
N PHE A 304 -3.24 5.34 19.63
CA PHE A 304 -4.45 4.88 20.30
C PHE A 304 -4.10 4.34 21.69
N ASP A 305 -4.94 4.63 22.67
CA ASP A 305 -5.02 3.89 23.91
C ASP A 305 -6.16 2.86 23.75
N ASP A 306 -5.88 1.61 24.04
CA ASP A 306 -6.80 0.50 23.77
C ASP A 306 -8.10 0.55 24.59
N ARG A 307 -8.20 1.47 25.56
CA ARG A 307 -9.37 1.68 26.43
C ARG A 307 -10.19 2.91 26.09
N VAL A 308 -9.53 3.99 25.59
CA VAL A 308 -10.15 5.31 25.41
C VAL A 308 -10.12 5.82 23.95
N GLY A 309 -9.56 5.04 23.02
CA GLY A 309 -9.54 5.39 21.60
C GLY A 309 -8.34 6.24 21.18
N GLU A 310 -8.51 7.15 20.22
CA GLU A 310 -7.44 8.03 19.77
C GLU A 310 -6.93 8.90 20.91
N TRP A 311 -5.62 8.79 21.21
CA TRP A 311 -4.97 9.48 22.32
C TRP A 311 -4.16 10.69 21.87
N ASP A 312 -3.42 10.55 20.76
CA ASP A 312 -2.55 11.61 20.25
C ASP A 312 -2.35 11.42 18.73
N ARG A 313 -1.97 12.51 18.05
CA ARG A 313 -1.71 12.50 16.61
C ARG A 313 -0.53 13.40 16.27
N LYS A 314 0.42 12.85 15.54
CA LYS A 314 1.53 13.61 14.96
C LYS A 314 1.36 13.71 13.45
N ARG A 315 1.56 14.90 12.90
CA ARG A 315 1.57 15.14 11.46
C ARG A 315 2.95 15.59 11.04
N GLU A 316 3.41 15.12 9.90
CA GLU A 316 4.67 15.51 9.31
C GLU A 316 4.45 15.90 7.85
N SER A 317 4.84 17.13 7.51
CA SER A 317 4.69 17.67 6.16
C SER A 317 5.95 17.45 5.34
N VAL A 318 5.79 17.35 4.02
CA VAL A 318 6.90 17.46 3.08
C VAL A 318 7.37 18.92 3.08
N LEU A 319 8.66 19.14 3.24
CA LEU A 319 9.29 20.44 3.20
C LEU A 319 9.86 20.72 1.81
N GLU A 320 9.99 21.99 1.42
CA GLU A 320 10.60 22.38 0.14
C GLU A 320 12.06 21.91 0.01
N THR A 321 12.73 21.69 1.17
CA THR A 321 14.11 21.21 1.24
C THR A 321 14.27 19.70 1.21
N ASP A 322 13.18 18.96 1.14
CA ASP A 322 13.20 17.48 1.09
C ASP A 322 13.56 16.96 -0.30
#